data_fe2a69aa1a7db2b0ed6f4641eb6eb891
#
_entry.id   fe2a69aa1a7db2b0ed6f4641eb6eb891
#
_cell.length_a   1.000
_cell.length_b   1.000
_cell.length_c   1.000
_cell.angle_alpha   90.00
_cell.angle_beta   90.00
_cell.angle_gamma   90.00
#
_symmetry.space_group_name_H-M   'P 1'
#
loop_
_entity.id
_entity.type
_entity.pdbx_description
1 polymer ?
#
loop_
_entity_poly.entity_id
_entity_poly.type
_entity_poly.pdbx_seq_one_letter_code
_entity_poly.pdbx_strand_id
1 'polypeptide(L)'
;MPGKVVVLDNEKHSISLLGHILSHLDVAGFSTVEDYLASTDKDSDCIVLDGSGMNSSDDELFRMLREHPDTTGIPVIYVGDNLSIDTRLAIYEAGVDDYVSKPFDVADLQAKVSRALHQRRYERELLDNAENAKQAAFEAMTHSAEQGEIVRYMEQISMCQKLDELAQALLNLLSRFGLNAVFSCWLEGDDWPHYYSHSGSASPLEQDLMQSGHSGGRIMEFGRRMLVNYPRAALLIKNVPYEDEARFGRIKDHLAVVLSATDARVSSLNMEERLRQKDRLLDVVSDVKQALLDVQKRQDEMKLRAANERDDVKLELREELLTLGLHEEQEERMLSLVMDFIKSLEGLYNEALDWQEDLEPVMKAVEFVVSGGEQSA
;
A
#
# COMPACT_ATOMS: atom_id res chain seq x y z
N MET A 1 36.20 -0.50 29.08
CA MET A 1 37.43 0.30 28.97
C MET A 1 37.73 0.87 30.35
N PRO A 2 39.02 1.11 30.74
CA PRO A 2 39.30 1.83 31.97
C PRO A 2 38.65 3.21 31.92
N GLY A 3 38.12 3.69 33.06
CA GLY A 3 37.48 5.00 33.11
C GLY A 3 38.51 6.10 32.86
N LYS A 4 38.11 7.15 32.14
CA LYS A 4 38.99 8.27 31.80
C LYS A 4 38.86 9.38 32.85
N VAL A 5 39.96 9.71 33.48
CA VAL A 5 39.99 10.72 34.55
C VAL A 5 40.86 11.91 34.12
N VAL A 6 40.34 13.11 34.29
CA VAL A 6 41.10 14.34 34.08
C VAL A 6 41.56 14.86 35.41
N VAL A 7 42.85 15.20 35.52
CA VAL A 7 43.46 15.85 36.68
C VAL A 7 43.77 17.32 36.30
N LEU A 8 43.22 18.24 37.07
CA LEU A 8 43.40 19.67 36.91
C LEU A 8 44.22 20.21 38.10
N ASP A 9 45.44 20.67 37.86
CA ASP A 9 46.33 21.24 38.84
C ASP A 9 47.38 22.12 38.15
N ASN A 10 47.69 23.28 38.71
CA ASN A 10 48.74 24.17 38.20
C ASN A 10 50.15 23.63 38.39
N GLU A 11 50.37 22.68 39.32
CA GLU A 11 51.66 22.09 39.62
C GLU A 11 51.84 20.75 38.86
N LYS A 12 52.80 20.72 37.91
CA LYS A 12 53.09 19.48 37.13
C LYS A 12 53.51 18.31 38.01
N HIS A 13 54.10 18.57 39.20
CA HIS A 13 54.43 17.47 40.10
C HIS A 13 53.21 16.83 40.73
N SER A 14 52.27 17.62 41.12
CA SER A 14 50.93 17.14 41.62
C SER A 14 50.19 16.36 40.59
N ILE A 15 50.12 16.85 39.35
CA ILE A 15 49.51 16.10 38.21
C ILE A 15 50.18 14.74 38.04
N SER A 16 51.51 14.71 38.08
CA SER A 16 52.26 13.45 37.94
C SER A 16 52.01 12.48 39.11
N LEU A 17 51.92 13.00 40.34
CA LEU A 17 51.63 12.23 41.55
C LEU A 17 50.21 11.63 41.49
N LEU A 18 49.20 12.43 41.20
CA LEU A 18 47.83 11.98 41.08
C LEU A 18 47.67 10.98 39.93
N GLY A 19 48.35 11.23 38.80
CA GLY A 19 48.43 10.29 37.69
C GLY A 19 49.04 8.95 38.07
N HIS A 20 50.07 8.95 38.97
CA HIS A 20 50.65 7.72 39.47
C HIS A 20 49.73 6.95 40.44
N ILE A 21 49.06 7.70 41.31
CA ILE A 21 48.04 7.13 42.22
C ILE A 21 46.88 6.47 41.46
N LEU A 22 46.46 7.06 40.36
CA LEU A 22 45.35 6.59 39.52
C LEU A 22 45.82 5.80 38.28
N SER A 23 47.07 5.30 38.29
CA SER A 23 47.71 4.63 37.13
C SER A 23 46.98 3.42 36.56
N HIS A 24 46.01 2.85 37.28
CA HIS A 24 45.10 1.80 36.80
C HIS A 24 43.97 2.31 35.92
N LEU A 25 43.83 3.64 35.76
CA LEU A 25 42.85 4.35 34.95
C LEU A 25 43.58 5.08 33.80
N ASP A 26 42.79 5.56 32.83
CA ASP A 26 43.33 6.45 31.79
C ASP A 26 43.31 7.91 32.31
N VAL A 27 44.49 8.46 32.60
CA VAL A 27 44.60 9.75 33.25
C VAL A 27 45.21 10.78 32.32
N ALA A 28 44.50 11.88 32.08
CA ALA A 28 45.00 13.07 31.39
C ALA A 28 45.15 14.24 32.37
N GLY A 29 46.29 14.97 32.32
CA GLY A 29 46.54 16.11 33.18
C GLY A 29 46.56 17.42 32.43
N PHE A 30 45.92 18.46 33.00
CA PHE A 30 45.92 19.83 32.47
C PHE A 30 46.30 20.83 33.56
N SER A 31 46.98 21.92 33.16
CA SER A 31 47.44 22.94 34.11
C SER A 31 46.36 23.96 34.47
N THR A 32 45.34 24.12 33.64
CA THR A 32 44.20 25.02 33.88
C THR A 32 42.88 24.40 33.37
N VAL A 33 41.76 24.91 33.87
CA VAL A 33 40.43 24.51 33.39
C VAL A 33 40.23 24.96 31.94
N GLU A 34 40.76 26.11 31.56
CA GLU A 34 40.70 26.66 30.21
C GLU A 34 41.41 25.74 29.20
N ASP A 35 42.64 25.25 29.55
CA ASP A 35 43.38 24.30 28.71
C ASP A 35 42.61 23.01 28.50
N TYR A 36 41.95 22.50 29.52
CA TYR A 36 41.09 21.33 29.42
C TYR A 36 39.88 21.61 28.53
N LEU A 37 39.15 22.70 28.74
CA LEU A 37 37.99 23.08 27.95
C LEU A 37 38.33 23.39 26.47
N ALA A 38 39.56 23.86 26.20
CA ALA A 38 40.06 24.06 24.83
C ALA A 38 40.55 22.76 24.15
N SER A 39 40.80 21.72 24.94
CA SER A 39 41.29 20.46 24.42
C SER A 39 40.21 19.71 23.57
N THR A 40 40.67 18.83 22.70
CA THR A 40 39.78 17.89 21.97
C THR A 40 39.37 16.69 22.84
N ASP A 41 39.97 16.57 24.02
CA ASP A 41 39.85 15.41 24.90
C ASP A 41 38.80 15.63 26.01
N LYS A 42 37.57 15.91 25.58
CA LYS A 42 36.44 16.22 26.48
C LYS A 42 35.65 15.01 26.96
N ASP A 43 35.98 13.81 26.48
CA ASP A 43 35.28 12.59 26.85
C ASP A 43 35.87 11.97 28.11
N SER A 44 35.78 12.71 29.23
CA SER A 44 36.19 12.22 30.54
C SER A 44 35.01 11.75 31.38
N ASP A 45 35.30 10.77 32.25
CA ASP A 45 34.30 10.15 33.12
C ASP A 45 34.33 10.72 34.55
N CYS A 46 35.44 11.40 34.93
CA CYS A 46 35.61 12.06 36.21
C CYS A 46 36.67 13.14 36.11
N ILE A 47 36.48 14.23 36.83
CA ILE A 47 37.47 15.34 36.99
C ILE A 47 37.97 15.34 38.43
N VAL A 48 39.28 15.33 38.61
CA VAL A 48 39.93 15.57 39.90
C VAL A 48 40.58 16.95 39.84
N LEU A 49 40.05 17.89 40.63
CA LEU A 49 40.51 19.29 40.66
C LEU A 49 41.29 19.54 41.95
N ASP A 50 42.56 19.89 41.86
CA ASP A 50 43.34 20.35 42.99
C ASP A 50 43.27 21.88 43.10
N GLY A 51 42.65 22.35 44.18
CA GLY A 51 42.47 23.79 44.45
C GLY A 51 43.67 24.47 45.08
N SER A 52 44.66 23.69 45.51
CA SER A 52 45.84 24.25 46.16
C SER A 52 46.74 24.96 45.15
N GLY A 53 46.68 26.30 45.11
CA GLY A 53 47.58 27.11 44.26
C GLY A 53 46.97 27.53 42.91
N MET A 54 45.67 27.27 42.61
CA MET A 54 45.04 27.89 41.49
C MET A 54 44.84 29.37 41.60
N ASN A 55 45.12 30.14 40.55
CA ASN A 55 45.07 31.59 40.52
C ASN A 55 43.67 32.19 40.49
N SER A 56 42.66 31.39 40.22
CA SER A 56 41.21 31.73 40.15
C SER A 56 40.55 31.36 41.47
N SER A 57 39.45 32.02 41.83
CA SER A 57 38.64 31.57 42.95
C SER A 57 37.99 30.21 42.63
N ASP A 58 37.94 29.32 43.63
CA ASP A 58 37.38 27.98 43.47
C ASP A 58 35.96 28.02 42.85
N ASP A 59 35.13 28.97 43.25
CA ASP A 59 33.77 29.18 42.73
C ASP A 59 33.75 29.46 41.21
N GLU A 60 34.75 30.18 40.68
CA GLU A 60 34.87 30.49 39.25
C GLU A 60 35.23 29.24 38.46
N LEU A 61 36.14 28.42 38.96
CA LEU A 61 36.53 27.16 38.32
C LEU A 61 35.38 26.17 38.26
N PHE A 62 34.63 26.02 39.35
CA PHE A 62 33.44 25.14 39.36
C PHE A 62 32.37 25.64 38.43
N ARG A 63 32.09 26.95 38.39
CA ARG A 63 31.12 27.53 37.46
C ARG A 63 31.53 27.27 36.02
N MET A 64 32.77 27.45 35.65
CA MET A 64 33.27 27.15 34.29
C MET A 64 33.05 25.71 33.91
N LEU A 65 33.31 24.75 34.78
CA LEU A 65 33.06 23.32 34.54
C LEU A 65 31.58 22.97 34.46
N ARG A 66 30.71 23.63 35.25
CA ARG A 66 29.27 23.33 35.29
C ARG A 66 28.47 24.06 34.21
N GLU A 67 28.92 25.22 33.75
CA GLU A 67 28.24 25.94 32.64
C GLU A 67 28.62 25.41 31.25
N HIS A 68 29.76 24.69 31.15
CA HIS A 68 30.20 24.19 29.86
C HIS A 68 29.40 22.91 29.46
N PRO A 69 28.79 22.84 28.25
CA PRO A 69 27.93 21.73 27.84
C PRO A 69 28.58 20.34 27.91
N ASP A 70 29.87 20.25 27.57
CA ASP A 70 30.61 18.99 27.52
C ASP A 70 31.00 18.46 28.91
N THR A 71 31.06 19.32 29.94
CA THR A 71 31.54 18.96 31.29
C THR A 71 30.49 19.04 32.39
N THR A 72 29.33 19.64 32.13
CA THR A 72 28.26 19.89 33.10
C THR A 72 27.79 18.64 33.85
N GLY A 73 27.83 17.47 33.24
CA GLY A 73 27.40 16.20 33.84
C GLY A 73 28.58 15.33 34.33
N ILE A 74 29.84 15.81 34.26
CA ILE A 74 31.00 15.01 34.70
C ILE A 74 31.18 15.21 36.19
N PRO A 75 31.31 14.14 37.00
CA PRO A 75 31.56 14.27 38.41
C PRO A 75 32.94 14.92 38.70
N VAL A 76 32.91 15.89 39.61
CA VAL A 76 34.11 16.66 40.01
C VAL A 76 34.47 16.29 41.47
N ILE A 77 35.68 15.80 41.66
CA ILE A 77 36.26 15.54 43.00
C ILE A 77 37.27 16.63 43.28
N TYR A 78 37.04 17.40 44.31
CA TYR A 78 37.93 18.47 44.72
C TYR A 78 38.94 17.95 45.74
N VAL A 79 40.23 18.23 45.49
CA VAL A 79 41.34 17.93 46.41
C VAL A 79 41.90 19.26 46.94
N GLY A 80 41.93 19.41 48.25
CA GLY A 80 42.38 20.69 48.81
C GLY A 80 42.77 20.57 50.29
N ASP A 81 43.23 21.70 50.85
CA ASP A 81 43.61 21.77 52.26
C ASP A 81 42.40 21.55 53.19
N ASN A 82 42.67 21.27 54.49
CA ASN A 82 41.59 21.00 55.44
C ASN A 82 40.71 22.26 55.64
N LEU A 83 39.57 22.27 54.97
CA LEU A 83 38.65 23.40 54.97
C LEU A 83 37.68 23.34 56.16
N SER A 84 37.16 24.51 56.56
CA SER A 84 36.07 24.61 57.50
C SER A 84 34.80 23.94 56.98
N ILE A 85 33.84 23.56 57.84
CA ILE A 85 32.58 22.97 57.45
C ILE A 85 31.82 23.89 56.50
N ASP A 86 31.80 25.21 56.80
CA ASP A 86 31.09 26.20 55.97
C ASP A 86 31.67 26.27 54.56
N THR A 87 33.02 26.26 54.42
CA THR A 87 33.68 26.26 53.11
C THR A 87 33.44 24.97 52.33
N ARG A 88 33.37 23.79 53.01
CA ARG A 88 32.99 22.53 52.32
C ARG A 88 31.55 22.56 51.80
N LEU A 89 30.61 23.10 52.59
CA LEU A 89 29.24 23.27 52.14
C LEU A 89 29.17 24.18 50.93
N ALA A 90 29.88 25.29 50.90
CA ALA A 90 29.93 26.20 49.76
C ALA A 90 30.48 25.52 48.50
N ILE A 91 31.51 24.66 48.61
CA ILE A 91 32.07 23.89 47.48
C ILE A 91 31.05 22.88 46.94
N TYR A 92 30.29 22.18 47.80
CA TYR A 92 29.21 21.28 47.35
C TYR A 92 28.07 22.04 46.67
N GLU A 93 27.69 23.21 47.20
CA GLU A 93 26.72 24.11 46.58
C GLU A 93 27.17 24.62 45.21
N ALA A 94 28.48 24.84 45.03
CA ALA A 94 29.09 25.22 43.76
C ALA A 94 29.15 24.07 42.73
N GLY A 95 28.74 22.84 43.12
CA GLY A 95 28.59 21.71 42.23
C GLY A 95 29.68 20.64 42.23
N VAL A 96 30.52 20.61 43.30
CA VAL A 96 31.48 19.52 43.50
C VAL A 96 30.73 18.28 44.03
N ASP A 97 31.06 17.10 43.51
CA ASP A 97 30.41 15.86 43.89
C ASP A 97 31.04 15.21 45.13
N ASP A 98 32.37 15.35 45.30
CA ASP A 98 33.05 14.85 46.49
C ASP A 98 34.32 15.69 46.79
N TYR A 99 34.81 15.61 48.03
CA TYR A 99 35.94 16.36 48.54
C TYR A 99 36.94 15.44 49.22
N VAL A 100 38.27 15.71 49.02
CA VAL A 100 39.38 15.01 49.63
C VAL A 100 40.31 16.03 50.28
N SER A 101 40.50 15.94 51.61
CA SER A 101 41.37 16.85 52.33
C SER A 101 42.86 16.41 52.33
N LYS A 102 43.79 17.32 52.10
CA LYS A 102 45.20 17.06 52.24
C LYS A 102 45.61 17.13 53.75
N PRO A 103 46.52 16.26 54.24
CA PRO A 103 47.05 15.10 53.56
C PRO A 103 46.00 13.98 53.44
N PHE A 104 45.88 13.32 52.27
CA PHE A 104 44.91 12.30 52.04
C PHE A 104 45.48 10.88 52.01
N ASP A 105 44.65 9.91 52.30
CA ASP A 105 44.91 8.51 52.05
C ASP A 105 44.68 8.18 50.57
N VAL A 106 45.65 7.52 49.95
CA VAL A 106 45.58 7.06 48.56
C VAL A 106 44.33 6.19 48.34
N ALA A 107 44.01 5.33 49.30
CA ALA A 107 42.84 4.46 49.21
C ALA A 107 41.50 5.24 49.24
N ASP A 108 41.42 6.36 50.00
CA ASP A 108 40.23 7.22 50.06
C ASP A 108 40.00 7.92 48.71
N LEU A 109 41.04 8.51 48.13
CA LEU A 109 40.95 9.13 46.79
C LEU A 109 40.54 8.12 45.71
N GLN A 110 41.19 6.94 45.69
CA GLN A 110 40.85 5.88 44.74
C GLN A 110 39.41 5.40 44.88
N ALA A 111 38.91 5.25 46.12
CA ALA A 111 37.53 4.83 46.38
C ALA A 111 36.53 5.87 45.90
N LYS A 112 36.78 7.15 46.10
CA LYS A 112 35.90 8.25 45.65
C LYS A 112 35.89 8.37 44.13
N VAL A 113 37.06 8.32 43.48
CA VAL A 113 37.13 8.30 42.01
C VAL A 113 36.42 7.09 41.44
N SER A 114 36.62 5.89 42.02
CA SER A 114 35.94 4.69 41.57
C SER A 114 34.41 4.80 41.68
N ARG A 115 33.91 5.38 42.78
CA ARG A 115 32.49 5.62 42.98
C ARG A 115 31.91 6.59 41.90
N ALA A 116 32.61 7.70 41.67
CA ALA A 116 32.22 8.69 40.68
C ALA A 116 32.16 8.07 39.24
N LEU A 117 33.17 7.27 38.89
CA LEU A 117 33.21 6.55 37.62
C LEU A 117 32.06 5.56 37.46
N HIS A 118 31.75 4.80 38.54
CA HIS A 118 30.62 3.88 38.53
C HIS A 118 29.28 4.59 38.37
N GLN A 119 29.08 5.69 39.09
CA GLN A 119 27.84 6.46 38.96
C GLN A 119 27.69 7.03 37.56
N ARG A 120 28.76 7.64 37.01
CA ARG A 120 28.75 8.22 35.65
C ARG A 120 28.44 7.17 34.58
N ARG A 121 29.04 6.00 34.69
CA ARG A 121 28.77 4.88 33.79
C ARG A 121 27.33 4.43 33.84
N TYR A 122 26.77 4.26 35.04
CA TYR A 122 25.39 3.87 35.26
C TYR A 122 24.39 4.90 34.68
N GLU A 123 24.67 6.20 34.88
CA GLU A 123 23.86 7.28 34.29
C GLU A 123 23.88 7.26 32.76
N ARG A 124 25.06 7.07 32.15
CA ARG A 124 25.18 6.93 30.69
C ARG A 124 24.39 5.71 30.17
N GLU A 125 24.55 4.55 30.81
CA GLU A 125 23.83 3.35 30.44
C GLU A 125 22.30 3.53 30.51
N LEU A 126 21.81 4.25 31.54
CA LEU A 126 20.38 4.56 31.67
C LEU A 126 19.89 5.48 30.53
N LEU A 127 20.66 6.50 30.20
CA LEU A 127 20.32 7.43 29.10
C LEU A 127 20.33 6.72 27.76
N ASP A 128 21.33 5.91 27.46
CA ASP A 128 21.44 5.13 26.25
C ASP A 128 20.28 4.12 26.14
N ASN A 129 19.96 3.43 27.25
CA ASN A 129 18.83 2.51 27.28
C ASN A 129 17.48 3.22 27.07
N ALA A 130 17.31 4.41 27.64
CA ALA A 130 16.09 5.20 27.48
C ALA A 130 15.94 5.68 26.02
N GLU A 131 17.02 6.15 25.38
CA GLU A 131 16.97 6.54 23.95
C GLU A 131 16.73 5.35 23.03
N ASN A 132 17.40 4.21 23.28
CA ASN A 132 17.16 2.97 22.53
C ASN A 132 15.72 2.48 22.69
N ALA A 133 15.16 2.54 23.90
CA ALA A 133 13.76 2.17 24.15
C ALA A 133 12.78 3.11 23.43
N LYS A 134 13.05 4.40 23.44
CA LYS A 134 12.27 5.41 22.74
C LYS A 134 12.30 5.19 21.22
N GLN A 135 13.49 4.91 20.67
CA GLN A 135 13.66 4.59 19.25
C GLN A 135 12.87 3.33 18.86
N ALA A 136 13.01 2.24 19.63
CA ALA A 136 12.28 0.99 19.39
C ALA A 136 10.77 1.18 19.49
N ALA A 137 10.27 1.97 20.44
CA ALA A 137 8.86 2.30 20.57
C ALA A 137 8.34 3.09 19.37
N PHE A 138 9.11 4.06 18.89
CA PHE A 138 8.75 4.84 17.70
C PHE A 138 8.68 3.98 16.45
N GLU A 139 9.64 3.07 16.25
CA GLU A 139 9.64 2.12 15.14
C GLU A 139 8.44 1.16 15.21
N ALA A 140 8.14 0.62 16.41
CA ALA A 140 6.99 -0.25 16.62
C ALA A 140 5.66 0.46 16.35
N MET A 141 5.51 1.72 16.78
CA MET A 141 4.32 2.53 16.52
C MET A 141 4.15 2.81 15.03
N THR A 142 5.24 3.17 14.33
CA THR A 142 5.22 3.40 12.89
C THR A 142 4.80 2.15 12.13
N HIS A 143 5.39 1.01 12.45
CA HIS A 143 5.04 -0.27 11.84
C HIS A 143 3.57 -0.67 12.10
N SER A 144 3.08 -0.48 13.32
CA SER A 144 1.68 -0.75 13.67
C SER A 144 0.71 0.17 12.90
N ALA A 145 1.06 1.45 12.72
CA ALA A 145 0.26 2.38 11.94
C ALA A 145 0.22 1.99 10.46
N GLU A 146 1.36 1.62 9.87
CA GLU A 146 1.46 1.13 8.48
C GLU A 146 0.59 -0.13 8.27
N GLN A 147 0.63 -1.09 9.20
CA GLN A 147 -0.22 -2.29 9.17
C GLN A 147 -1.71 -1.95 9.26
N GLY A 148 -2.07 -1.00 10.12
CA GLY A 148 -3.46 -0.52 10.23
C GLY A 148 -3.99 0.09 8.93
N GLU A 149 -3.15 0.81 8.17
CA GLU A 149 -3.52 1.32 6.84
C GLU A 149 -3.73 0.19 5.82
N ILE A 150 -2.90 -0.85 5.85
CA ILE A 150 -3.05 -2.02 4.97
C ILE A 150 -4.35 -2.77 5.25
N VAL A 151 -4.69 -2.99 6.53
CA VAL A 151 -5.96 -3.64 6.90
C VAL A 151 -7.15 -2.83 6.40
N ARG A 152 -7.17 -1.52 6.62
CA ARG A 152 -8.22 -0.62 6.08
C ARG A 152 -8.32 -0.67 4.56
N TYR A 153 -7.20 -0.71 3.88
CA TYR A 153 -7.15 -0.88 2.43
C TYR A 153 -7.81 -2.19 1.99
N MET A 154 -7.49 -3.32 2.65
CA MET A 154 -8.08 -4.63 2.34
C MET A 154 -9.60 -4.65 2.53
N GLU A 155 -10.10 -4.02 3.60
CA GLU A 155 -11.53 -3.84 3.82
C GLU A 155 -12.16 -2.99 2.71
N GLN A 156 -11.53 -1.88 2.34
CA GLN A 156 -12.02 -0.98 1.31
C GLN A 156 -12.09 -1.64 -0.07
N ILE A 157 -11.04 -2.37 -0.50
CA ILE A 157 -11.02 -3.00 -1.82
C ILE A 157 -12.05 -4.13 -1.96
N SER A 158 -12.44 -4.77 -0.87
CA SER A 158 -13.50 -5.79 -0.89
C SER A 158 -14.86 -5.21 -1.29
N MET A 159 -15.08 -3.92 -1.06
CA MET A 159 -16.32 -3.20 -1.39
C MET A 159 -16.28 -2.50 -2.76
N CYS A 160 -15.11 -2.34 -3.37
CA CYS A 160 -14.98 -1.70 -4.68
C CYS A 160 -15.72 -2.51 -5.77
N GLN A 161 -16.59 -1.84 -6.52
CA GLN A 161 -17.34 -2.45 -7.63
C GLN A 161 -16.75 -2.14 -9.00
N LYS A 162 -15.82 -1.17 -9.06
CA LYS A 162 -15.18 -0.72 -10.30
C LYS A 162 -13.67 -0.66 -10.14
N LEU A 163 -12.97 -0.81 -11.25
CA LEU A 163 -11.50 -0.69 -11.30
C LEU A 163 -11.01 0.70 -10.90
N ASP A 164 -11.72 1.75 -11.27
CA ASP A 164 -11.35 3.11 -10.90
C ASP A 164 -11.35 3.32 -9.38
N GLU A 165 -12.34 2.74 -8.68
CA GLU A 165 -12.44 2.78 -7.21
C GLU A 165 -11.27 2.02 -6.57
N LEU A 166 -10.94 0.83 -7.10
CA LEU A 166 -9.81 0.03 -6.66
C LEU A 166 -8.49 0.75 -6.88
N ALA A 167 -8.29 1.32 -8.06
CA ALA A 167 -7.08 2.07 -8.40
C ALA A 167 -6.90 3.29 -7.50
N GLN A 168 -7.99 4.02 -7.22
CA GLN A 168 -7.97 5.18 -6.35
C GLN A 168 -7.66 4.80 -4.90
N ALA A 169 -8.23 3.71 -4.40
CA ALA A 169 -7.94 3.19 -3.07
C ALA A 169 -6.45 2.83 -2.92
N LEU A 170 -5.88 2.13 -3.93
CA LEU A 170 -4.46 1.77 -3.96
C LEU A 170 -3.55 3.00 -3.97
N LEU A 171 -3.79 3.94 -4.88
CA LEU A 171 -2.98 5.15 -4.99
C LEU A 171 -3.04 5.99 -3.71
N ASN A 172 -4.22 6.10 -3.07
CA ASN A 172 -4.38 6.79 -1.79
C ASN A 172 -3.58 6.14 -0.67
N LEU A 173 -3.58 4.80 -0.57
CA LEU A 173 -2.73 4.07 0.38
C LEU A 173 -1.25 4.38 0.16
N LEU A 174 -0.79 4.30 -1.10
CA LEU A 174 0.61 4.55 -1.45
C LEU A 174 1.03 6.00 -1.13
N SER A 175 0.12 6.95 -1.35
CA SER A 175 0.35 8.35 -0.98
C SER A 175 0.52 8.54 0.53
N ARG A 176 -0.24 7.81 1.37
CA ARG A 176 -0.06 7.82 2.84
C ARG A 176 1.28 7.25 3.26
N PHE A 177 1.83 6.30 2.50
CA PHE A 177 3.20 5.82 2.69
C PHE A 177 4.26 6.76 2.11
N GLY A 178 3.86 7.90 1.53
CA GLY A 178 4.75 8.87 0.88
C GLY A 178 5.31 8.37 -0.45
N LEU A 179 4.66 7.38 -1.06
CA LEU A 179 5.07 6.80 -2.34
C LEU A 179 4.30 7.44 -3.49
N ASN A 180 5.03 7.79 -4.55
CA ASN A 180 4.47 8.24 -5.82
C ASN A 180 4.52 7.08 -6.81
N ALA A 181 3.35 6.67 -7.31
CA ALA A 181 3.25 5.46 -8.11
C ALA A 181 2.30 5.62 -9.30
N VAL A 182 2.47 4.72 -10.25
CA VAL A 182 1.53 4.43 -11.34
C VAL A 182 1.09 2.99 -11.19
N PHE A 183 -0.19 2.76 -11.24
CA PHE A 183 -0.82 1.44 -11.21
C PHE A 183 -1.27 1.07 -12.62
N SER A 184 -1.08 -0.17 -13.02
CA SER A 184 -1.68 -0.75 -14.23
C SER A 184 -2.34 -2.08 -13.93
N CYS A 185 -3.42 -2.38 -14.65
CA CYS A 185 -4.07 -3.67 -14.58
C CYS A 185 -4.47 -4.19 -15.98
N TRP A 186 -4.46 -5.52 -16.12
CA TRP A 186 -4.81 -6.26 -17.32
C TRP A 186 -6.10 -7.03 -17.10
N LEU A 187 -7.08 -6.78 -17.97
CA LEU A 187 -8.33 -7.53 -17.99
C LEU A 187 -8.30 -8.54 -19.13
N GLU A 188 -8.92 -9.69 -18.91
CA GLU A 188 -9.10 -10.67 -19.99
C GLU A 188 -10.09 -10.15 -21.04
N GLY A 189 -9.64 -10.05 -22.27
CA GLY A 189 -10.41 -9.55 -23.39
C GLY A 189 -10.08 -8.13 -23.83
N ASP A 190 -9.26 -7.41 -23.05
CA ASP A 190 -8.76 -6.10 -23.44
C ASP A 190 -7.40 -6.24 -24.15
N ASP A 191 -7.23 -5.51 -25.25
CA ASP A 191 -5.97 -5.49 -26.01
C ASP A 191 -4.85 -4.72 -25.28
N TRP A 192 -5.22 -3.83 -24.35
CA TRP A 192 -4.31 -2.91 -23.68
C TRP A 192 -4.58 -2.83 -22.17
N PRO A 193 -3.52 -2.62 -21.34
CA PRO A 193 -3.68 -2.41 -19.91
C PRO A 193 -4.30 -1.05 -19.60
N HIS A 194 -5.05 -0.99 -18.50
CA HIS A 194 -5.54 0.26 -17.92
C HIS A 194 -4.48 0.86 -17.01
N TYR A 195 -4.26 2.19 -17.10
CA TYR A 195 -3.27 2.92 -16.34
C TYR A 195 -3.91 3.97 -15.44
N TYR A 196 -3.46 4.04 -14.20
CA TYR A 196 -3.93 4.96 -13.17
C TYR A 196 -2.76 5.64 -12.48
N SER A 197 -2.86 6.95 -12.27
CA SER A 197 -1.90 7.72 -11.49
C SER A 197 -2.59 8.87 -10.76
N HIS A 198 -1.96 9.44 -9.74
CA HIS A 198 -2.48 10.61 -9.05
C HIS A 198 -2.62 11.85 -9.96
N SER A 199 -1.84 11.94 -11.01
CA SER A 199 -1.93 13.01 -12.02
C SER A 199 -3.01 12.77 -13.08
N GLY A 200 -3.82 11.71 -12.95
CA GLY A 200 -4.90 11.31 -13.85
C GLY A 200 -4.47 10.29 -14.90
N SER A 201 -3.38 10.47 -15.59
CA SER A 201 -2.88 9.52 -16.59
C SER A 201 -1.38 9.23 -16.42
N ALA A 202 -0.97 8.02 -16.80
CA ALA A 202 0.44 7.68 -16.90
C ALA A 202 1.07 8.32 -18.15
N SER A 203 2.31 8.79 -18.05
CA SER A 203 3.06 9.30 -19.20
C SER A 203 3.37 8.16 -20.19
N PRO A 204 3.58 8.46 -21.48
CA PRO A 204 3.93 7.43 -22.47
C PRO A 204 5.16 6.60 -22.09
N LEU A 205 6.16 7.23 -21.47
CA LEU A 205 7.35 6.54 -20.97
C LEU A 205 7.03 5.56 -19.82
N GLU A 206 6.14 5.94 -18.92
CA GLU A 206 5.72 5.08 -17.81
C GLU A 206 4.91 3.89 -18.32
N GLN A 207 4.04 4.10 -19.31
CA GLN A 207 3.26 3.04 -19.95
C GLN A 207 4.17 2.04 -20.66
N ASP A 208 5.11 2.51 -21.48
CA ASP A 208 6.07 1.68 -22.19
C ASP A 208 6.95 0.86 -21.24
N LEU A 209 7.40 1.48 -20.17
CA LEU A 209 8.23 0.84 -19.15
C LEU A 209 7.46 -0.24 -18.38
N MET A 210 6.18 -0.01 -18.05
CA MET A 210 5.34 -0.99 -17.36
C MET A 210 4.93 -2.13 -18.29
N GLN A 211 4.63 -1.85 -19.54
CA GLN A 211 4.28 -2.85 -20.54
C GLN A 211 5.47 -3.76 -20.88
N SER A 212 6.64 -3.18 -21.15
CA SER A 212 7.86 -3.92 -21.44
C SER A 212 8.37 -4.71 -20.23
N GLY A 213 8.19 -4.18 -19.01
CA GLY A 213 8.62 -4.80 -17.76
C GLY A 213 7.67 -5.87 -17.24
N HIS A 214 6.42 -5.95 -17.73
CA HIS A 214 5.42 -6.88 -17.20
C HIS A 214 5.81 -8.36 -17.36
N SER A 215 6.48 -8.72 -18.44
CA SER A 215 7.01 -10.07 -18.69
C SER A 215 8.30 -10.36 -17.92
N GLY A 216 8.84 -9.41 -17.19
CA GLY A 216 10.07 -9.52 -16.41
C GLY A 216 9.88 -10.18 -15.04
N GLY A 217 10.85 -9.95 -14.15
CA GLY A 217 10.79 -10.47 -12.79
C GLY A 217 9.67 -9.84 -11.94
N ARG A 218 9.31 -10.50 -10.83
CA ARG A 218 8.31 -10.02 -9.89
C ARG A 218 8.62 -8.63 -9.32
N ILE A 219 9.88 -8.34 -9.08
CA ILE A 219 10.38 -7.04 -8.63
C ILE A 219 11.57 -6.66 -9.51
N MET A 220 11.51 -5.49 -10.11
CA MET A 220 12.59 -4.93 -10.93
C MET A 220 12.95 -3.55 -10.40
N GLU A 221 14.21 -3.33 -10.08
CA GLU A 221 14.73 -2.09 -9.52
C GLU A 221 15.61 -1.39 -10.55
N PHE A 222 15.40 -0.09 -10.76
CA PHE A 222 16.17 0.71 -11.69
C PHE A 222 16.28 2.18 -11.22
N GLY A 223 17.46 2.53 -10.73
CA GLY A 223 17.72 3.81 -10.11
C GLY A 223 16.85 4.02 -8.88
N ARG A 224 16.07 5.12 -8.83
CA ARG A 224 15.12 5.42 -7.73
C ARG A 224 13.72 4.85 -7.97
N ARG A 225 13.55 3.97 -8.95
CA ARG A 225 12.25 3.41 -9.35
C ARG A 225 12.24 1.92 -9.11
N MET A 226 11.05 1.39 -8.84
CA MET A 226 10.81 -0.03 -8.68
C MET A 226 9.50 -0.40 -9.37
N LEU A 227 9.55 -1.44 -10.20
CA LEU A 227 8.37 -2.07 -10.79
C LEU A 227 8.09 -3.36 -10.06
N VAL A 228 6.85 -3.52 -9.58
CA VAL A 228 6.37 -4.74 -8.94
C VAL A 228 5.28 -5.34 -9.81
N ASN A 229 5.45 -6.58 -10.25
CA ASN A 229 4.57 -7.28 -11.18
C ASN A 229 3.80 -8.40 -10.52
N TYR A 230 2.51 -8.46 -10.84
CA TYR A 230 1.60 -9.58 -10.61
C TYR A 230 0.87 -9.90 -11.91
N PRO A 231 0.20 -11.06 -12.03
CA PRO A 231 -0.38 -11.51 -13.30
C PRO A 231 -1.35 -10.52 -13.95
N ARG A 232 -2.15 -9.81 -13.15
CA ARG A 232 -3.16 -8.85 -13.63
C ARG A 232 -2.96 -7.42 -13.10
N ALA A 233 -1.94 -7.20 -12.29
CA ALA A 233 -1.66 -5.92 -11.65
C ALA A 233 -0.16 -5.62 -11.66
N ALA A 234 0.24 -4.40 -11.97
CA ALA A 234 1.61 -3.95 -11.80
C ALA A 234 1.65 -2.54 -11.21
N LEU A 235 2.72 -2.25 -10.51
CA LEU A 235 2.92 -1.00 -9.80
C LEU A 235 4.32 -0.46 -10.07
N LEU A 236 4.39 0.72 -10.67
CA LEU A 236 5.63 1.47 -10.85
C LEU A 236 5.75 2.53 -9.76
N ILE A 237 6.68 2.35 -8.83
CA ILE A 237 7.01 3.34 -7.80
C ILE A 237 8.14 4.22 -8.28
N LYS A 238 7.99 5.55 -8.15
CA LYS A 238 8.90 6.54 -8.71
C LYS A 238 9.94 7.09 -7.71
N ASN A 239 9.70 6.92 -6.41
CA ASN A 239 10.49 7.51 -5.32
C ASN A 239 10.77 6.51 -4.20
N VAL A 240 11.39 5.39 -4.53
CA VAL A 240 11.75 4.36 -3.54
C VAL A 240 12.79 4.92 -2.55
N PRO A 241 12.62 4.75 -1.24
CA PRO A 241 13.53 5.28 -0.21
C PRO A 241 14.73 4.36 0.03
N TYR A 242 15.63 4.22 -0.94
CA TYR A 242 16.82 3.35 -0.82
C TYR A 242 17.82 3.81 0.25
N GLU A 243 17.75 5.09 0.67
CA GLU A 243 18.64 5.68 1.67
C GLU A 243 18.31 5.18 3.11
N ASP A 244 17.09 4.69 3.33
CA ASP A 244 16.61 4.09 4.57
C ASP A 244 16.32 2.60 4.35
N GLU A 245 17.30 1.76 4.63
CA GLU A 245 17.25 0.32 4.37
C GLU A 245 16.12 -0.37 5.16
N ALA A 246 15.89 0.03 6.41
CA ALA A 246 14.82 -0.53 7.25
C ALA A 246 13.44 -0.18 6.68
N ARG A 247 13.23 1.08 6.29
CA ARG A 247 11.99 1.52 5.64
C ARG A 247 11.79 0.86 4.28
N PHE A 248 12.85 0.74 3.49
CA PHE A 248 12.80 0.07 2.19
C PHE A 248 12.37 -1.40 2.31
N GLY A 249 12.94 -2.13 3.27
CA GLY A 249 12.54 -3.53 3.56
C GLY A 249 11.05 -3.63 3.90
N ARG A 250 10.56 -2.81 4.84
CA ARG A 250 9.14 -2.77 5.22
C ARG A 250 8.23 -2.44 4.03
N ILE A 251 8.59 -1.45 3.22
CA ILE A 251 7.81 -1.08 2.04
C ILE A 251 7.72 -2.25 1.06
N LYS A 252 8.80 -2.98 0.80
CA LYS A 252 8.78 -4.18 -0.09
C LYS A 252 7.79 -5.23 0.41
N ASP A 253 7.79 -5.50 1.72
CA ASP A 253 6.87 -6.47 2.32
C ASP A 253 5.41 -6.00 2.23
N HIS A 254 5.16 -4.74 2.53
CA HIS A 254 3.83 -4.14 2.42
C HIS A 254 3.30 -4.17 0.98
N LEU A 255 4.13 -3.81 0.01
CA LEU A 255 3.77 -3.84 -1.41
C LEU A 255 3.46 -5.25 -1.91
N ALA A 256 4.18 -6.25 -1.44
CA ALA A 256 3.91 -7.63 -1.79
C ALA A 256 2.50 -8.07 -1.36
N VAL A 257 2.10 -7.72 -0.12
CA VAL A 257 0.77 -8.03 0.42
C VAL A 257 -0.32 -7.22 -0.28
N VAL A 258 -0.13 -5.91 -0.38
CA VAL A 258 -1.09 -4.96 -1.00
C VAL A 258 -1.35 -5.32 -2.45
N LEU A 259 -0.29 -5.53 -3.24
CA LEU A 259 -0.45 -5.81 -4.67
C LEU A 259 -1.00 -7.21 -4.94
N SER A 260 -0.70 -8.19 -4.08
CA SER A 260 -1.33 -9.52 -4.13
C SER A 260 -2.85 -9.44 -3.93
N ALA A 261 -3.30 -8.67 -2.94
CA ALA A 261 -4.73 -8.46 -2.69
C ALA A 261 -5.39 -7.67 -3.82
N THR A 262 -4.69 -6.66 -4.36
CA THR A 262 -5.16 -5.89 -5.52
C THR A 262 -5.34 -6.77 -6.76
N ASP A 263 -4.36 -7.62 -7.08
CA ASP A 263 -4.41 -8.57 -8.20
C ASP A 263 -5.59 -9.54 -8.09
N ALA A 264 -5.82 -10.07 -6.89
CA ALA A 264 -6.97 -10.93 -6.61
C ALA A 264 -8.31 -10.18 -6.82
N ARG A 265 -8.40 -8.89 -6.38
CA ARG A 265 -9.61 -8.09 -6.59
C ARG A 265 -9.83 -7.71 -8.05
N VAL A 266 -8.78 -7.37 -8.79
CA VAL A 266 -8.86 -7.18 -10.26
C VAL A 266 -9.43 -8.42 -10.93
N SER A 267 -8.94 -9.62 -10.56
CA SER A 267 -9.46 -10.88 -11.07
C SER A 267 -10.95 -11.08 -10.77
N SER A 268 -11.36 -10.79 -9.53
CA SER A 268 -12.76 -10.91 -9.10
C SER A 268 -13.68 -9.95 -9.87
N LEU A 269 -13.30 -8.67 -9.98
CA LEU A 269 -14.05 -7.65 -10.72
C LEU A 269 -14.19 -8.01 -12.20
N ASN A 270 -13.14 -8.52 -12.82
CA ASN A 270 -13.18 -8.99 -14.20
C ASN A 270 -14.17 -10.14 -14.37
N MET A 271 -14.15 -11.13 -13.46
CA MET A 271 -15.09 -12.25 -13.49
C MET A 271 -16.53 -11.80 -13.27
N GLU A 272 -16.76 -10.91 -12.30
CA GLU A 272 -18.09 -10.33 -12.03
C GLU A 272 -18.66 -9.61 -13.27
N GLU A 273 -17.85 -8.82 -13.98
CA GLU A 273 -18.29 -8.10 -15.17
C GLU A 273 -18.59 -9.07 -16.33
N ARG A 274 -17.77 -10.11 -16.52
CA ARG A 274 -18.03 -11.16 -17.52
C ARG A 274 -19.32 -11.92 -17.23
N LEU A 275 -19.61 -12.22 -15.98
CA LEU A 275 -20.88 -12.84 -15.58
C LEU A 275 -22.07 -11.94 -15.89
N ARG A 276 -21.98 -10.65 -15.55
CA ARG A 276 -23.02 -9.65 -15.89
C ARG A 276 -23.24 -9.52 -17.40
N GLN A 277 -22.18 -9.56 -18.20
CA GLN A 277 -22.28 -9.54 -19.66
C GLN A 277 -22.95 -10.81 -20.19
N LYS A 278 -22.59 -11.98 -19.65
CA LYS A 278 -23.24 -13.25 -20.00
C LYS A 278 -24.74 -13.22 -19.66
N ASP A 279 -25.12 -12.75 -18.48
CA ASP A 279 -26.52 -12.65 -18.05
C ASP A 279 -27.30 -11.71 -18.99
N ARG A 280 -26.77 -10.54 -19.33
CA ARG A 280 -27.40 -9.63 -20.32
C ARG A 280 -27.57 -10.26 -21.68
N LEU A 281 -26.59 -11.03 -22.16
CA LEU A 281 -26.69 -11.74 -23.42
C LEU A 281 -27.79 -12.80 -23.36
N LEU A 282 -27.92 -13.55 -22.27
CA LEU A 282 -28.98 -14.53 -22.09
C LEU A 282 -30.37 -13.88 -22.05
N ASP A 283 -30.51 -12.72 -21.41
CA ASP A 283 -31.75 -11.95 -21.41
C ASP A 283 -32.15 -11.54 -22.85
N VAL A 284 -31.21 -10.98 -23.63
CA VAL A 284 -31.45 -10.58 -25.02
C VAL A 284 -31.83 -11.80 -25.88
N VAL A 285 -31.14 -12.91 -25.70
CA VAL A 285 -31.45 -14.16 -26.43
C VAL A 285 -32.84 -14.68 -26.07
N SER A 286 -33.24 -14.57 -24.79
CA SER A 286 -34.60 -14.94 -24.32
C SER A 286 -35.68 -14.05 -24.95
N ASP A 287 -35.45 -12.74 -25.00
CA ASP A 287 -36.35 -11.77 -25.62
C ASP A 287 -36.52 -12.05 -27.12
N VAL A 288 -35.44 -12.35 -27.84
CA VAL A 288 -35.48 -12.76 -29.26
C VAL A 288 -36.27 -14.04 -29.45
N LYS A 289 -36.05 -15.04 -28.58
CA LYS A 289 -36.84 -16.29 -28.63
C LYS A 289 -38.34 -16.03 -28.49
N GLN A 290 -38.72 -15.22 -27.51
CA GLN A 290 -40.12 -14.87 -27.29
C GLN A 290 -40.74 -14.14 -28.51
N ALA A 291 -40.01 -13.18 -29.08
CA ALA A 291 -40.45 -12.46 -30.27
C ALA A 291 -40.66 -13.41 -31.47
N LEU A 292 -39.77 -14.37 -31.67
CA LEU A 292 -39.92 -15.38 -32.73
C LEU A 292 -41.12 -16.27 -32.50
N LEU A 293 -41.38 -16.72 -31.28
CA LEU A 293 -42.57 -17.49 -30.94
C LEU A 293 -43.87 -16.70 -31.20
N ASP A 294 -43.88 -15.40 -30.89
CA ASP A 294 -45.02 -14.51 -31.14
C ASP A 294 -45.26 -14.31 -32.65
N VAL A 295 -44.19 -14.22 -33.45
CA VAL A 295 -44.30 -14.17 -34.92
C VAL A 295 -44.89 -15.46 -35.46
N GLN A 296 -44.40 -16.61 -35.03
CA GLN A 296 -44.89 -17.92 -35.44
C GLN A 296 -46.39 -18.09 -35.11
N LYS A 297 -46.79 -17.73 -33.89
CA LYS A 297 -48.20 -17.78 -33.47
C LYS A 297 -49.09 -16.89 -34.33
N ARG A 298 -48.70 -15.67 -34.64
CA ARG A 298 -49.45 -14.76 -35.53
C ARG A 298 -49.57 -15.32 -36.93
N GLN A 299 -48.53 -15.95 -37.44
CA GLN A 299 -48.52 -16.59 -38.74
C GLN A 299 -49.53 -17.73 -38.79
N ASP A 300 -49.56 -18.60 -37.77
CA ASP A 300 -50.53 -19.70 -37.67
C ASP A 300 -51.99 -19.19 -37.58
N GLU A 301 -52.21 -18.12 -36.78
CA GLU A 301 -53.51 -17.44 -36.71
C GLU A 301 -53.95 -16.86 -38.09
N MET A 302 -52.99 -16.25 -38.82
CA MET A 302 -53.29 -15.75 -40.18
C MET A 302 -53.58 -16.85 -41.16
N LYS A 303 -52.84 -17.98 -41.16
CA LYS A 303 -53.15 -19.18 -42.01
C LYS A 303 -54.55 -19.73 -41.72
N LEU A 304 -54.94 -19.83 -40.44
CA LEU A 304 -56.24 -20.25 -40.03
C LEU A 304 -57.34 -19.30 -40.48
N ARG A 305 -57.20 -18.02 -40.36
CA ARG A 305 -58.16 -17.00 -40.83
C ARG A 305 -58.31 -17.04 -42.34
N ALA A 306 -57.19 -17.12 -43.10
CA ALA A 306 -57.24 -17.23 -44.55
C ALA A 306 -58.00 -18.53 -45.03
N ALA A 307 -57.80 -19.63 -44.30
CA ALA A 307 -58.54 -20.87 -44.60
C ALA A 307 -60.06 -20.75 -44.35
N ASN A 308 -60.44 -20.08 -43.24
CA ASN A 308 -61.88 -19.85 -42.94
C ASN A 308 -62.51 -18.90 -43.93
N GLU A 309 -61.88 -17.75 -44.25
CA GLU A 309 -62.39 -16.80 -45.27
C GLU A 309 -62.56 -17.45 -46.64
N ARG A 310 -61.62 -18.33 -47.05
CA ARG A 310 -61.73 -19.08 -48.27
C ARG A 310 -63.00 -19.96 -48.32
N ASP A 311 -63.26 -20.69 -47.20
CA ASP A 311 -64.41 -21.60 -47.14
C ASP A 311 -65.73 -20.81 -47.11
N ASP A 312 -65.78 -19.62 -46.50
CA ASP A 312 -66.93 -18.73 -46.55
C ASP A 312 -67.14 -18.17 -47.96
N VAL A 313 -66.09 -17.71 -48.67
CA VAL A 313 -66.23 -17.27 -50.08
C VAL A 313 -66.71 -18.39 -51.02
N LYS A 314 -66.30 -19.64 -50.82
CA LYS A 314 -66.79 -20.78 -51.59
C LYS A 314 -68.27 -20.99 -51.40
N LEU A 315 -68.74 -20.84 -50.15
CA LEU A 315 -70.15 -21.03 -49.82
C LEU A 315 -71.00 -19.91 -50.44
N GLU A 316 -70.58 -18.69 -50.28
CA GLU A 316 -71.25 -17.50 -50.81
C GLU A 316 -71.32 -17.51 -52.34
N LEU A 317 -70.21 -17.89 -53.00
CA LEU A 317 -70.18 -18.03 -54.44
C LEU A 317 -71.14 -19.13 -54.96
N ARG A 318 -71.28 -20.23 -54.25
CA ARG A 318 -72.20 -21.32 -54.59
C ARG A 318 -73.67 -20.87 -54.49
N GLU A 319 -73.98 -20.11 -53.44
CA GLU A 319 -75.32 -19.55 -53.26
C GLU A 319 -75.71 -18.55 -54.38
N GLU A 320 -74.78 -17.67 -54.72
CA GLU A 320 -74.95 -16.67 -55.77
C GLU A 320 -75.10 -17.31 -57.17
N LEU A 321 -74.30 -18.35 -57.48
CA LEU A 321 -74.40 -19.05 -58.76
C LEU A 321 -75.74 -19.72 -58.96
N LEU A 322 -76.35 -20.27 -57.88
CA LEU A 322 -77.69 -20.85 -57.91
C LEU A 322 -78.79 -19.83 -58.30
N THR A 323 -78.59 -18.54 -58.01
CA THR A 323 -79.52 -17.44 -58.34
C THR A 323 -79.46 -16.98 -59.80
N LEU A 324 -78.35 -17.21 -60.50
CA LEU A 324 -78.10 -16.75 -61.85
C LEU A 324 -78.76 -17.58 -62.96
N GLY A 325 -79.37 -18.74 -62.66
CA GLY A 325 -80.07 -19.54 -63.59
C GLY A 325 -79.23 -20.07 -64.77
N LEU A 326 -78.00 -20.36 -64.55
CA LEU A 326 -77.02 -20.88 -65.52
C LEU A 326 -77.33 -22.36 -65.83
N HIS A 327 -76.86 -22.84 -67.01
CA HIS A 327 -76.86 -24.27 -67.29
C HIS A 327 -75.77 -24.99 -66.46
N GLU A 328 -76.04 -26.22 -66.07
CA GLU A 328 -75.17 -27.02 -65.20
C GLU A 328 -73.65 -27.00 -65.61
N GLU A 329 -73.40 -27.16 -66.94
CA GLU A 329 -72.02 -27.05 -67.50
C GLU A 329 -71.37 -25.65 -67.35
N GLN A 330 -72.17 -24.56 -67.33
CA GLN A 330 -71.64 -23.18 -67.12
C GLN A 330 -71.35 -22.90 -65.67
N GLU A 331 -72.19 -23.45 -64.80
CA GLU A 331 -72.03 -23.35 -63.35
C GLU A 331 -70.76 -24.07 -62.88
N GLU A 332 -70.57 -25.35 -63.35
CA GLU A 332 -69.35 -26.10 -63.04
C GLU A 332 -68.07 -25.41 -63.56
N ARG A 333 -68.15 -24.86 -64.77
CA ARG A 333 -66.98 -24.19 -65.35
C ARG A 333 -66.63 -22.91 -64.65
N MET A 334 -67.57 -22.13 -64.13
CA MET A 334 -67.37 -20.90 -63.40
C MET A 334 -66.84 -21.19 -61.97
N LEU A 335 -67.42 -22.21 -61.33
CA LEU A 335 -66.89 -22.72 -60.05
C LEU A 335 -65.46 -23.21 -60.17
N SER A 336 -65.11 -23.93 -61.20
CA SER A 336 -63.75 -24.43 -61.45
C SER A 336 -62.78 -23.28 -61.64
N LEU A 337 -63.12 -22.25 -62.47
CA LEU A 337 -62.24 -21.06 -62.68
C LEU A 337 -62.01 -20.26 -61.44
N VAL A 338 -63.02 -20.04 -60.62
CA VAL A 338 -62.85 -19.28 -59.36
C VAL A 338 -62.08 -20.10 -58.35
N MET A 339 -62.32 -21.42 -58.28
CA MET A 339 -61.57 -22.30 -57.41
C MET A 339 -60.09 -22.39 -57.79
N ASP A 340 -59.76 -22.42 -59.08
CA ASP A 340 -58.38 -22.40 -59.57
C ASP A 340 -57.71 -21.05 -59.26
N PHE A 341 -58.46 -19.92 -59.37
CA PHE A 341 -57.98 -18.64 -58.99
C PHE A 341 -57.70 -18.53 -57.48
N ILE A 342 -58.66 -19.00 -56.64
CA ILE A 342 -58.45 -19.01 -55.15
C ILE A 342 -57.25 -19.88 -54.81
N LYS A 343 -57.11 -21.04 -55.45
CA LYS A 343 -55.97 -21.94 -55.24
C LYS A 343 -54.64 -21.34 -55.61
N SER A 344 -54.62 -20.55 -56.71
CA SER A 344 -53.43 -19.81 -57.15
C SER A 344 -53.06 -18.70 -56.16
N LEU A 345 -54.06 -17.95 -55.65
CA LEU A 345 -53.84 -16.95 -54.60
C LEU A 345 -53.33 -17.56 -53.29
N GLU A 346 -53.89 -18.74 -52.92
CA GLU A 346 -53.36 -19.49 -51.75
C GLU A 346 -51.89 -19.90 -51.91
N GLY A 347 -51.51 -20.35 -53.10
CA GLY A 347 -50.15 -20.72 -53.39
C GLY A 347 -49.17 -19.49 -53.15
N LEU A 348 -49.52 -18.35 -53.72
CA LEU A 348 -48.75 -17.12 -53.55
C LEU A 348 -48.72 -16.63 -52.08
N TYR A 349 -49.90 -16.76 -51.41
CA TYR A 349 -49.96 -16.34 -49.98
C TYR A 349 -49.15 -17.25 -49.05
N ASN A 350 -49.24 -18.59 -49.31
CA ASN A 350 -48.44 -19.55 -48.55
C ASN A 350 -46.94 -19.40 -48.82
N GLU A 351 -46.52 -19.16 -50.05
CA GLU A 351 -45.12 -18.89 -50.41
C GLU A 351 -44.63 -17.61 -49.79
N ALA A 352 -45.46 -16.56 -49.71
CA ALA A 352 -45.12 -15.28 -49.05
C ALA A 352 -45.05 -15.41 -47.51
N LEU A 353 -45.74 -16.37 -46.91
CA LEU A 353 -45.77 -16.58 -45.43
C LEU A 353 -44.88 -17.72 -44.95
N ASP A 354 -44.29 -18.52 -45.85
CA ASP A 354 -43.51 -19.69 -45.48
C ASP A 354 -42.06 -19.36 -45.11
N TRP A 355 -41.93 -18.60 -44.06
CA TRP A 355 -40.63 -18.30 -43.42
C TRP A 355 -40.24 -19.35 -42.38
N GLN A 356 -41.00 -20.42 -42.27
CA GLN A 356 -40.85 -21.47 -41.27
C GLN A 356 -39.54 -22.24 -41.46
N GLU A 357 -39.13 -22.48 -42.72
CA GLU A 357 -37.84 -23.10 -43.04
C GLU A 357 -36.68 -22.19 -42.73
N ASP A 358 -36.83 -20.84 -42.84
CA ASP A 358 -35.79 -19.86 -42.55
C ASP A 358 -35.67 -19.58 -41.05
N LEU A 359 -36.76 -19.66 -40.29
CA LEU A 359 -36.76 -19.42 -38.85
C LEU A 359 -36.30 -20.61 -38.01
N GLU A 360 -36.49 -21.84 -38.48
CA GLU A 360 -36.14 -23.07 -37.77
C GLU A 360 -34.64 -23.16 -37.41
N PRO A 361 -33.68 -22.82 -38.30
CA PRO A 361 -32.27 -22.77 -37.95
C PRO A 361 -31.94 -21.69 -36.88
N VAL A 362 -32.64 -20.55 -36.96
CA VAL A 362 -32.46 -19.46 -36.00
C VAL A 362 -32.97 -19.85 -34.61
N MET A 363 -34.14 -20.48 -34.57
CA MET A 363 -34.74 -21.02 -33.34
C MET A 363 -33.86 -22.08 -32.68
N LYS A 364 -33.30 -23.01 -33.46
CA LYS A 364 -32.37 -24.02 -32.96
C LYS A 364 -31.07 -23.39 -32.43
N ALA A 365 -30.53 -22.38 -33.10
CA ALA A 365 -29.35 -21.64 -32.63
C ALA A 365 -29.62 -20.90 -31.32
N VAL A 366 -30.77 -20.25 -31.20
CA VAL A 366 -31.23 -19.57 -29.97
C VAL A 366 -31.40 -20.57 -28.82
N GLU A 367 -32.03 -21.71 -29.08
CA GLU A 367 -32.21 -22.80 -28.08
C GLU A 367 -30.87 -23.37 -27.62
N PHE A 368 -29.92 -23.57 -28.52
CA PHE A 368 -28.57 -24.01 -28.18
C PHE A 368 -27.85 -23.03 -27.26
N VAL A 369 -27.96 -21.72 -27.50
CA VAL A 369 -27.38 -20.68 -26.64
C VAL A 369 -28.06 -20.64 -25.27
N VAL A 370 -29.41 -20.73 -25.22
CA VAL A 370 -30.15 -20.69 -23.94
C VAL A 370 -29.91 -21.96 -23.12
N SER A 371 -29.80 -23.13 -23.75
CA SER A 371 -29.54 -24.41 -23.04
C SER A 371 -28.09 -24.56 -22.55
N GLY A 372 -27.23 -23.53 -22.76
CA GLY A 372 -25.86 -23.49 -22.22
C GLY A 372 -24.86 -24.36 -22.97
N GLY A 373 -25.17 -24.83 -24.19
CA GLY A 373 -24.22 -25.60 -25.01
C GLY A 373 -23.83 -26.95 -24.40
N GLU A 374 -24.57 -27.47 -23.45
CA GLU A 374 -24.31 -28.76 -22.79
C GLU A 374 -24.75 -29.98 -23.63
N GLN A 375 -24.33 -30.07 -24.88
CA GLN A 375 -24.31 -31.34 -25.60
C GLN A 375 -23.24 -31.27 -26.70
N SER A 376 -21.97 -31.44 -26.31
CA SER A 376 -20.93 -32.10 -27.15
C SER A 376 -19.60 -32.05 -26.45
N ALA A 377 -19.25 -33.07 -25.70
CA ALA A 377 -17.90 -33.59 -25.56
C ALA A 377 -17.94 -35.10 -25.75
#